data_ae35975fb3e69fc18d8367e8188ec86e
#
_entry.id   ae35975fb3e69fc18d8367e8188ec86e
#
_cell.length_a   1.000
_cell.length_b   1.000
_cell.length_c   1.000
_cell.angle_alpha   90.00
_cell.angle_beta   90.00
_cell.angle_gamma   90.00
#
_symmetry.space_group_name_H-M   'P 1'
#
loop_
_entity.id
_entity.type
_entity.pdbx_description
1 polymer ?
#
loop_
_entity_poly.entity_id
_entity_poly.type
_entity_poly.pdbx_seq_one_letter_code
_entity_poly.pdbx_strand_id
1 'polypeptide(L)'
;QKIIGIALVYTRFSTWKGTVLHLEDLIVSEHVRGHGIGSALLDQVILYGDDQGVKRVCWEVIDWNTPAIEFYEHKGARVMRDWDVVQLDEQGMKNYISKLK
;
A
#
# COMPACT_ATOMS: atom_id res chain seq x y z
N GLN A 1 -5.34 25.43 10.46
CA GLN A 1 -5.51 24.27 9.58
C GLN A 1 -5.24 22.98 10.32
N LYS A 2 -5.98 21.98 9.98
CA LYS A 2 -5.90 20.69 10.65
C LYS A 2 -5.77 19.58 9.61
N ILE A 3 -4.79 18.71 9.80
CA ILE A 3 -4.64 17.56 8.94
C ILE A 3 -5.63 16.49 9.39
N ILE A 4 -6.50 16.05 8.48
CA ILE A 4 -7.52 15.05 8.78
C ILE A 4 -7.22 13.69 8.18
N GLY A 5 -6.22 13.62 7.33
CA GLY A 5 -5.78 12.35 6.75
C GLY A 5 -4.46 12.50 6.02
N ILE A 6 -3.75 11.40 5.88
CA ILE A 6 -2.48 11.36 5.14
C ILE A 6 -2.38 10.07 4.34
N ALA A 7 -1.66 10.13 3.23
CA ALA A 7 -1.26 8.96 2.46
C ALA A 7 0.26 9.00 2.35
N LEU A 8 0.91 7.93 2.79
CA LEU A 8 2.37 7.80 2.73
C LEU A 8 2.74 6.90 1.57
N VAL A 9 3.47 7.43 0.61
CA VAL A 9 3.83 6.69 -0.60
C VAL A 9 5.34 6.77 -0.83
N TYR A 10 5.88 5.77 -1.54
CA TYR A 10 7.26 5.81 -2.00
C TYR A 10 7.38 5.02 -3.31
N THR A 11 8.40 5.33 -4.07
CA THR A 11 8.64 4.63 -5.33
C THR A 11 9.51 3.39 -5.10
N ARG A 12 9.21 2.34 -5.87
CA ARG A 12 10.01 1.12 -5.91
C ARG A 12 10.31 0.80 -7.37
N PHE A 13 11.37 0.06 -7.60
CA PHE A 13 11.66 -0.43 -8.94
C PHE A 13 11.32 -1.91 -9.03
N SER A 14 10.48 -2.25 -10.00
CA SER A 14 10.14 -3.63 -10.31
C SER A 14 10.91 -4.07 -11.54
N THR A 15 11.61 -5.20 -11.48
CA THR A 15 12.34 -5.72 -12.64
C THR A 15 11.40 -6.10 -13.78
N TRP A 16 10.13 -6.32 -13.48
CA TRP A 16 9.11 -6.68 -14.47
C TRP A 16 8.40 -5.46 -15.03
N LYS A 17 8.14 -4.45 -14.18
CA LYS A 17 7.28 -3.32 -14.54
C LYS A 17 8.01 -2.00 -14.67
N GLY A 18 9.19 -1.86 -14.05
CA GLY A 18 9.88 -0.58 -13.96
C GLY A 18 9.50 0.13 -12.66
N THR A 19 9.37 1.44 -12.71
CA THR A 19 9.05 2.22 -11.50
C THR A 19 7.59 2.00 -11.12
N VAL A 20 7.36 1.66 -9.86
CA VAL A 20 6.01 1.51 -9.30
C VAL A 20 5.90 2.38 -8.05
N LEU A 21 4.68 2.78 -7.71
CA LEU A 21 4.41 3.55 -6.51
C LEU A 21 3.79 2.62 -5.47
N HIS A 22 4.38 2.61 -4.27
CA HIS A 22 3.85 1.82 -3.17
C HIS A 22 3.19 2.73 -2.15
N LEU A 23 1.93 2.46 -1.84
CA LEU A 23 1.20 3.15 -0.79
C LEU A 23 1.41 2.39 0.50
N GLU A 24 2.21 2.98 1.40
CA GLU A 24 2.57 2.34 2.67
C GLU A 24 1.45 2.49 3.69
N ASP A 25 0.91 3.69 3.80
CA ASP A 25 -0.13 3.99 4.80
C ASP A 25 -1.17 4.95 4.23
N LEU A 26 -2.41 4.71 4.63
CA LEU A 26 -3.52 5.60 4.35
C LEU A 26 -4.27 5.78 5.67
N ILE A 27 -4.13 6.94 6.27
CA ILE A 27 -4.65 7.20 7.61
C ILE A 27 -5.62 8.38 7.57
N VAL A 28 -6.79 8.19 8.18
CA VAL A 28 -7.81 9.24 8.28
C VAL A 28 -8.15 9.42 9.76
N SER A 29 -8.24 10.67 10.19
CA SER A 29 -8.64 10.99 11.56
C SER A 29 -9.96 10.31 11.91
N GLU A 30 -10.03 9.75 13.11
CA GLU A 30 -11.15 8.93 13.55
C GLU A 30 -12.48 9.67 13.47
N HIS A 31 -12.50 10.92 13.90
CA HIS A 31 -13.74 11.70 13.96
C HIS A 31 -14.26 12.20 12.61
N VAL A 32 -13.50 11.99 11.52
CA VAL A 32 -13.96 12.35 10.17
C VAL A 32 -14.08 11.12 9.27
N ARG A 33 -13.95 9.92 9.81
CA ARG A 33 -14.16 8.69 9.05
C ARG A 33 -15.60 8.58 8.58
N GLY A 34 -15.80 7.91 7.46
CA GLY A 34 -17.13 7.74 6.90
C GLY A 34 -17.57 8.89 5.98
N HIS A 35 -16.69 9.86 5.73
CA HIS A 35 -16.99 11.00 4.88
C HIS A 35 -16.29 10.94 3.53
N GLY A 36 -15.81 9.77 3.14
CA GLY A 36 -15.15 9.59 1.84
C GLY A 36 -13.74 10.12 1.75
N ILE A 37 -13.11 10.48 2.87
CA ILE A 37 -11.77 11.06 2.88
C ILE A 37 -10.73 10.05 2.45
N GLY A 38 -10.84 8.80 2.91
CA GLY A 38 -9.92 7.72 2.50
C GLY A 38 -9.99 7.49 1.00
N SER A 39 -11.20 7.47 0.44
CA SER A 39 -11.40 7.32 -1.00
C SER A 39 -10.79 8.49 -1.76
N ALA A 40 -10.98 9.72 -1.27
CA ALA A 40 -10.42 10.92 -1.90
C ALA A 40 -8.89 10.90 -1.86
N LEU A 41 -8.30 10.44 -0.75
CA LEU A 41 -6.84 10.29 -0.65
C LEU A 41 -6.32 9.26 -1.64
N LEU A 42 -7.00 8.12 -1.74
CA LEU A 42 -6.61 7.09 -2.69
C LEU A 42 -6.67 7.63 -4.13
N ASP A 43 -7.73 8.38 -4.45
CA ASP A 43 -7.85 9.01 -5.77
C ASP A 43 -6.62 9.88 -6.06
N GLN A 44 -6.17 10.67 -5.07
CA GLN A 44 -5.00 11.54 -5.25
C GLN A 44 -3.73 10.74 -5.41
N VAL A 45 -3.58 9.61 -4.72
CA VAL A 45 -2.44 8.72 -4.88
C VAL A 45 -2.37 8.20 -6.30
N ILE A 46 -3.52 7.76 -6.83
CA ILE A 46 -3.57 7.22 -8.21
C ILE A 46 -3.23 8.31 -9.22
N LEU A 47 -3.79 9.50 -9.05
CA LEU A 47 -3.49 10.64 -9.92
C LEU A 47 -2.01 11.01 -9.88
N TYR A 48 -1.43 11.02 -8.69
CA TYR A 48 -0.01 11.30 -8.52
C TYR A 48 0.83 10.26 -9.25
N GLY A 49 0.49 8.98 -9.07
CA GLY A 49 1.22 7.89 -9.74
C GLY A 49 1.16 8.01 -11.25
N ASP A 50 -0.01 8.30 -11.78
CA ASP A 50 -0.19 8.50 -13.22
C ASP A 50 0.65 9.67 -13.72
N ASP A 51 0.65 10.78 -12.99
CA ASP A 51 1.43 11.95 -13.34
C ASP A 51 2.93 11.67 -13.32
N GLN A 52 3.40 10.83 -12.41
CA GLN A 52 4.81 10.43 -12.32
C GLN A 52 5.19 9.35 -13.33
N GLY A 53 4.22 8.82 -14.06
CA GLY A 53 4.48 7.82 -15.08
C GLY A 53 4.79 6.43 -14.53
N VAL A 54 4.36 6.14 -13.30
CA VAL A 54 4.58 4.81 -12.72
C VAL A 54 3.76 3.77 -13.45
N LYS A 55 4.23 2.54 -13.45
CA LYS A 55 3.59 1.45 -14.18
C LYS A 55 2.52 0.74 -13.34
N ARG A 56 2.52 0.98 -12.03
CA ARG A 56 1.59 0.33 -11.12
C ARG A 56 1.60 1.06 -9.78
N VAL A 57 0.45 1.06 -9.12
CA VAL A 57 0.35 1.49 -7.72
C VAL A 57 -0.02 0.24 -6.91
N CYS A 58 0.71 0.00 -5.84
CA CYS A 58 0.54 -1.20 -5.02
C CYS A 58 0.28 -0.83 -3.57
N TRP A 59 -0.50 -1.65 -2.90
CA TRP A 59 -0.67 -1.56 -1.45
C TRP A 59 -1.12 -2.93 -0.95
N GLU A 60 -1.17 -3.08 0.36
CA GLU A 60 -1.53 -4.34 1.00
C GLU A 60 -2.86 -4.21 1.72
N VAL A 61 -3.54 -5.34 1.87
CA VAL A 61 -4.77 -5.42 2.64
C VAL A 61 -4.74 -6.74 3.41
N ILE A 62 -5.23 -6.71 4.65
CA ILE A 62 -5.32 -7.94 5.45
C ILE A 62 -6.33 -8.86 4.79
N ASP A 63 -5.99 -10.14 4.65
CA ASP A 63 -6.74 -11.11 3.84
C ASP A 63 -8.16 -11.36 4.33
N TRP A 64 -8.46 -11.08 5.59
CA TRP A 64 -9.81 -11.25 6.12
C TRP A 64 -10.65 -9.95 6.10
N ASN A 65 -10.08 -8.84 5.63
CA ASN A 65 -10.80 -7.56 5.59
C ASN A 65 -11.63 -7.48 4.32
N THR A 66 -12.70 -8.27 4.28
CA THR A 66 -13.57 -8.37 3.11
C THR A 66 -14.14 -7.04 2.64
N PRO A 67 -14.64 -6.15 3.52
CA PRO A 67 -15.14 -4.85 3.04
C PRO A 67 -14.09 -4.03 2.32
N ALA A 68 -12.85 -4.01 2.81
CA ALA A 68 -11.77 -3.27 2.16
C ALA A 68 -11.43 -3.90 0.81
N ILE A 69 -11.35 -5.23 0.76
CA ILE A 69 -11.04 -5.95 -0.47
C ILE A 69 -12.09 -5.64 -1.54
N GLU A 70 -13.36 -5.69 -1.17
CA GLU A 70 -14.46 -5.38 -2.09
C GLU A 70 -14.40 -3.93 -2.56
N PHE A 71 -14.06 -3.01 -1.65
CA PHE A 71 -13.91 -1.61 -1.98
C PHE A 71 -12.82 -1.40 -3.04
N TYR A 72 -11.67 -2.03 -2.84
CA TYR A 72 -10.56 -1.91 -3.80
C TYR A 72 -10.89 -2.55 -5.15
N GLU A 73 -11.53 -3.72 -5.13
CA GLU A 73 -11.94 -4.39 -6.35
C GLU A 73 -12.96 -3.58 -7.14
N HIS A 74 -13.85 -2.91 -6.43
CA HIS A 74 -14.84 -2.01 -7.04
C HIS A 74 -14.15 -0.84 -7.74
N LYS A 75 -13.00 -0.42 -7.22
CA LYS A 75 -12.19 0.64 -7.83
C LYS A 75 -11.35 0.16 -9.01
N GLY A 76 -11.39 -1.13 -9.30
CA GLY A 76 -10.64 -1.71 -10.41
C GLY A 76 -9.31 -2.34 -10.02
N ALA A 77 -8.99 -2.37 -8.74
CA ALA A 77 -7.76 -3.01 -8.27
C ALA A 77 -7.93 -4.53 -8.28
N ARG A 78 -6.81 -5.22 -8.32
CA ARG A 78 -6.77 -6.68 -8.30
C ARG A 78 -6.03 -7.15 -7.06
N VAL A 79 -6.70 -7.95 -6.24
CA VAL A 79 -6.10 -8.49 -5.02
C VAL A 79 -5.40 -9.80 -5.40
N MET A 80 -4.08 -9.84 -5.20
CA MET A 80 -3.23 -10.96 -5.60
C MET A 80 -3.22 -12.00 -4.50
N ARG A 81 -4.08 -13.02 -4.63
CA ARG A 81 -4.27 -14.04 -3.61
C ARG A 81 -3.24 -15.17 -3.66
N ASP A 82 -2.55 -15.28 -4.76
CA ASP A 82 -1.58 -16.35 -4.99
C ASP A 82 -0.15 -15.96 -4.62
N TRP A 83 0.01 -14.82 -3.98
CA TRP A 83 1.31 -14.35 -3.50
C TRP A 83 1.24 -14.10 -2.00
N ASP A 84 2.22 -14.58 -1.28
CA ASP A 84 2.34 -14.34 0.15
C ASP A 84 3.50 -13.40 0.43
N VAL A 85 3.38 -12.60 1.48
CA VAL A 85 4.44 -11.72 1.94
C VAL A 85 5.42 -12.55 2.77
N VAL A 86 6.71 -12.43 2.46
CA VAL A 86 7.76 -13.10 3.22
C VAL A 86 8.62 -12.03 3.88
N GLN A 87 8.79 -12.14 5.18
CA GLN A 87 9.54 -11.15 5.96
C GLN A 87 10.57 -11.83 6.85
N LEU A 88 11.70 -11.18 7.01
CA LEU A 88 12.71 -11.59 7.97
C LEU A 88 12.92 -10.39 8.88
N ASP A 89 12.47 -10.49 10.12
CA ASP A 89 12.54 -9.37 11.05
C ASP A 89 13.95 -9.19 11.61
N GLU A 90 14.13 -8.22 12.49
CA GLU A 90 15.45 -7.90 13.03
C GLU A 90 16.10 -9.09 13.71
N GLN A 91 15.34 -9.77 14.55
CA GLN A 91 15.88 -10.96 15.25
C GLN A 91 16.18 -12.08 14.26
N GLY A 92 15.30 -12.27 13.27
CA GLY A 92 15.51 -13.25 12.21
C GLY A 92 16.76 -12.96 11.41
N MET A 93 17.04 -11.69 11.12
CA MET A 93 18.27 -11.31 10.41
C MET A 93 19.50 -11.65 11.23
N LYS A 94 19.48 -11.34 12.53
CA LYS A 94 20.61 -11.65 13.42
C LYS A 94 20.86 -13.15 13.50
N ASN A 95 19.79 -13.92 13.64
CA ASN A 95 19.92 -15.38 13.69
C ASN A 95 20.47 -15.94 12.38
N TYR A 96 19.99 -15.41 11.27
CA TYR A 96 20.48 -15.84 9.94
C TYR A 96 21.96 -15.57 9.79
N ILE A 97 22.38 -14.34 10.14
CA ILE A 97 23.80 -13.94 10.01
C ILE A 97 24.70 -14.79 10.91
N SER A 98 24.23 -15.13 12.12
CA SER A 98 25.04 -15.94 13.04
C SER A 98 25.31 -17.32 12.48
N LYS A 99 24.45 -17.87 11.62
CA LYS A 99 24.63 -19.17 10.99
C LYS A 99 25.59 -19.12 9.81
N LEU A 100 25.88 -17.93 9.30
CA LEU A 100 26.81 -17.77 8.18
C LEU A 100 28.27 -17.77 8.63
N LYS A 101 28.52 -17.64 9.91
CA LYS A 101 29.87 -17.57 10.48
C LYS A 101 30.38 -18.89 11.00
#